data_801c854e18f56b6170c10d0c582046ab
#
_entry.id   801c854e18f56b6170c10d0c582046ab
#
_cell.length_a   1.000
_cell.length_b   1.000
_cell.length_c   1.000
_cell.angle_alpha   90.00
_cell.angle_beta   90.00
_cell.angle_gamma   90.00
#
_symmetry.space_group_name_H-M   'P 1'
#
loop_
_entity.id
_entity.type
_entity.pdbx_description
1 polymer ?
#
loop_
_entity_poly.entity_id
_entity_poly.type
_entity_poly.pdbx_seq_one_letter_code
_entity_poly.pdbx_strand_id
1 'polypeptide(L)'
;GLKQLSYSFKEKGDDYNAIMSKLLCDRLTEAFAETIHRKVRQGLWGYEKDCSMLPDDIIKEKYKGRRFAFGYPATPDHSLKKDVFEILDVENNTGMRLTENFMIDPGEALCGMMIGDPEVKYFSVGKIGDDQMEEYSRKRGMETDIIKKLINRI
;
A
#
# COMPACT_ATOMS: atom_id res chain seq x y z
N GLY A 1 12.62 -6.40 -15.50
CA GLY A 1 13.33 -5.81 -14.40
C GLY A 1 13.67 -6.74 -13.26
N LEU A 2 13.10 -6.52 -12.06
CA LEU A 2 13.53 -7.20 -10.84
C LEU A 2 13.39 -8.73 -10.89
N LYS A 3 12.28 -9.26 -11.42
CA LYS A 3 12.09 -10.72 -11.54
C LYS A 3 13.23 -11.37 -12.34
N GLN A 4 13.61 -10.76 -13.46
CA GLN A 4 14.70 -11.26 -14.32
C GLN A 4 16.06 -11.15 -13.62
N LEU A 5 16.32 -10.03 -12.95
CA LEU A 5 17.55 -9.81 -12.19
C LEU A 5 17.69 -10.82 -11.05
N SER A 6 16.68 -10.97 -10.22
CA SER A 6 16.67 -11.93 -9.11
C SER A 6 16.83 -13.37 -9.61
N TYR A 7 16.17 -13.71 -10.73
CA TYR A 7 16.30 -15.03 -11.34
C TYR A 7 17.73 -15.29 -11.86
N SER A 8 18.36 -14.30 -12.50
CA SER A 8 19.73 -14.44 -13.00
C SER A 8 20.77 -14.69 -11.88
N PHE A 9 20.53 -14.17 -10.69
CA PHE A 9 21.37 -14.50 -9.52
C PHE A 9 21.12 -15.92 -9.04
N LYS A 10 19.86 -16.36 -9.00
CA LYS A 10 19.52 -17.74 -8.59
C LYS A 10 20.12 -18.80 -9.52
N GLU A 11 20.09 -18.58 -10.85
CA GLU A 11 20.71 -19.47 -11.82
C GLU A 11 22.22 -19.65 -11.60
N LYS A 12 22.88 -18.64 -11.02
CA LYS A 12 24.30 -18.68 -10.66
C LYS A 12 24.57 -19.22 -9.25
N GLY A 13 23.51 -19.66 -8.53
CA GLY A 13 23.62 -20.09 -7.13
C GLY A 13 23.86 -18.94 -6.14
N ASP A 14 23.60 -17.69 -6.55
CA ASP A 14 23.81 -16.50 -5.74
C ASP A 14 22.48 -16.05 -5.08
N ASP A 15 22.04 -16.82 -4.10
CA ASP A 15 20.80 -16.54 -3.36
C ASP A 15 20.89 -15.23 -2.57
N TYR A 16 22.08 -14.84 -2.10
CA TYR A 16 22.29 -13.60 -1.37
C TYR A 16 21.91 -12.39 -2.24
N ASN A 17 22.48 -12.26 -3.43
CA ASN A 17 22.17 -11.15 -4.32
C ASN A 17 20.72 -11.22 -4.86
N ALA A 18 20.17 -12.42 -5.04
CA ALA A 18 18.78 -12.60 -5.40
C ALA A 18 17.82 -12.03 -4.34
N ILE A 19 18.07 -12.27 -3.05
CA ILE A 19 17.30 -11.73 -1.94
C ILE A 19 17.57 -10.23 -1.79
N MET A 20 18.82 -9.82 -1.81
CA MET A 20 19.22 -8.42 -1.66
C MET A 20 18.59 -7.52 -2.73
N SER A 21 18.52 -7.98 -3.99
CA SER A 21 17.89 -7.23 -5.07
C SER A 21 16.40 -6.95 -4.80
N LYS A 22 15.68 -7.91 -4.21
CA LYS A 22 14.28 -7.72 -3.79
C LYS A 22 14.15 -6.72 -2.64
N LEU A 23 14.94 -6.89 -1.58
CA LEU A 23 14.94 -5.98 -0.43
C LEU A 23 15.24 -4.53 -0.83
N LEU A 24 16.18 -4.33 -1.75
CA LEU A 24 16.49 -3.00 -2.27
C LEU A 24 15.30 -2.42 -3.06
N CYS A 25 14.63 -3.24 -3.87
CA CYS A 25 13.46 -2.80 -4.61
C CYS A 25 12.31 -2.40 -3.68
N ASP A 26 12.05 -3.19 -2.62
CA ASP A 26 11.04 -2.85 -1.61
C ASP A 26 11.36 -1.49 -0.95
N ARG A 27 12.64 -1.25 -0.58
CA ARG A 27 13.05 0.05 -0.02
C ARG A 27 12.88 1.20 -1.00
N LEU A 28 13.18 0.99 -2.28
CA LEU A 28 12.99 1.99 -3.33
C LEU A 28 11.50 2.29 -3.57
N THR A 29 10.65 1.28 -3.50
CA THR A 29 9.19 1.42 -3.61
C THR A 29 8.63 2.30 -2.48
N GLU A 30 9.07 2.06 -1.24
CA GLU A 30 8.69 2.90 -0.09
C GLU A 30 9.21 4.35 -0.22
N ALA A 31 10.46 4.52 -0.64
CA ALA A 31 11.04 5.85 -0.87
C ALA A 31 10.32 6.59 -2.01
N PHE A 32 9.90 5.88 -3.04
CA PHE A 32 9.11 6.45 -4.13
C PHE A 32 7.72 6.88 -3.66
N ALA A 33 7.05 6.07 -2.83
CA ALA A 33 5.77 6.44 -2.23
C ALA A 33 5.88 7.71 -1.38
N GLU A 34 6.98 7.88 -0.62
CA GLU A 34 7.25 9.12 0.11
C GLU A 34 7.43 10.31 -0.84
N THR A 35 8.17 10.11 -1.91
CA THR A 35 8.39 11.16 -2.94
C THR A 35 7.07 11.58 -3.58
N ILE A 36 6.20 10.64 -3.93
CA ILE A 36 4.88 10.94 -4.50
C ILE A 36 4.00 11.65 -3.46
N HIS A 37 3.97 11.19 -2.21
CA HIS A 37 3.21 11.87 -1.16
C HIS A 37 3.69 13.32 -0.95
N ARG A 38 5.00 13.56 -0.96
CA ARG A 38 5.54 14.92 -0.94
C ARG A 38 5.05 15.75 -2.11
N LYS A 39 5.06 15.22 -3.33
CA LYS A 39 4.52 15.90 -4.51
C LYS A 39 3.03 16.25 -4.36
N VAL A 40 2.24 15.33 -3.81
CA VAL A 40 0.81 15.56 -3.55
C VAL A 40 0.63 16.67 -2.52
N ARG A 41 1.32 16.61 -1.39
CA ARG A 41 1.24 17.62 -0.32
C ARG A 41 1.60 19.02 -0.82
N GLN A 42 2.70 19.14 -1.57
CA GLN A 42 3.28 20.43 -1.94
C GLN A 42 2.71 21.04 -3.21
N GLY A 43 2.29 20.23 -4.16
CA GLY A 43 1.94 20.70 -5.49
C GLY A 43 0.61 20.21 -6.04
N LEU A 44 0.42 18.89 -6.18
CA LEU A 44 -0.75 18.35 -6.87
C LEU A 44 -2.06 18.65 -6.12
N TRP A 45 -2.06 18.48 -4.81
CA TRP A 45 -3.16 18.88 -3.92
C TRP A 45 -2.84 20.19 -3.18
N GLY A 46 -1.60 20.38 -2.75
CA GLY A 46 -1.08 21.66 -2.27
C GLY A 46 -1.54 22.06 -0.86
N TYR A 47 -1.90 21.11 -0.01
CA TYR A 47 -2.33 21.40 1.37
C TYR A 47 -1.17 21.68 2.35
N GLU A 48 0.08 21.47 1.93
CA GLU A 48 1.29 21.73 2.71
C GLU A 48 2.38 22.35 1.83
N LYS A 49 2.29 23.66 1.62
CA LYS A 49 3.15 24.37 0.66
C LYS A 49 4.59 24.56 1.13
N ASP A 50 4.82 24.69 2.43
CA ASP A 50 6.13 24.98 3.02
C ASP A 50 6.68 23.77 3.74
N CYS A 51 7.66 23.10 3.14
CA CYS A 51 8.23 21.87 3.65
C CYS A 51 9.73 21.77 3.38
N SER A 52 10.52 22.59 4.06
CA SER A 52 11.96 22.33 4.25
C SER A 52 12.15 21.27 5.36
N MET A 53 11.65 20.04 5.10
CA MET A 53 11.81 18.94 6.07
C MET A 53 13.14 18.26 5.88
N LEU A 54 13.84 18.04 6.99
CA LEU A 54 15.01 17.18 7.04
C LEU A 54 14.60 15.70 6.90
N PRO A 55 15.48 14.81 6.43
CA PRO A 55 15.19 13.38 6.33
C PRO A 55 14.61 12.78 7.63
N ASP A 56 15.12 13.18 8.78
CA ASP A 56 14.63 12.75 10.09
C ASP A 56 13.18 13.16 10.38
N ASP A 57 12.75 14.31 9.88
CA ASP A 57 11.37 14.78 10.04
C ASP A 57 10.42 13.99 9.15
N ILE A 58 10.88 13.59 7.98
CA ILE A 58 10.13 12.72 7.05
C ILE A 58 9.96 11.33 7.68
N ILE A 59 11.05 10.74 8.21
CA ILE A 59 11.01 9.43 8.89
C ILE A 59 10.07 9.46 10.10
N LYS A 60 10.02 10.58 10.81
CA LYS A 60 9.13 10.80 11.97
C LYS A 60 7.73 11.26 11.57
N GLU A 61 7.42 11.27 10.28
CA GLU A 61 6.12 11.68 9.71
C GLU A 61 5.60 13.02 10.27
N LYS A 62 6.46 14.03 10.41
CA LYS A 62 6.08 15.36 10.93
C LYS A 62 5.30 16.21 9.94
N TYR A 63 5.01 15.71 8.77
CA TYR A 63 4.21 16.37 7.74
C TYR A 63 2.71 16.22 8.00
N LYS A 64 1.91 17.07 7.35
CA LYS A 64 0.45 17.01 7.37
C LYS A 64 -0.08 15.83 6.56
N GLY A 65 -1.15 15.23 7.05
CA GLY A 65 -1.77 14.09 6.38
C GLY A 65 -1.04 12.77 6.62
N ARG A 66 -1.64 11.69 6.11
CA ARG A 66 -1.09 10.33 6.23
C ARG A 66 -1.38 9.51 4.97
N ARG A 67 -0.57 8.47 4.76
CA ARG A 67 -0.84 7.42 3.78
C ARG A 67 -1.34 6.18 4.50
N PHE A 68 -2.40 5.59 3.97
CA PHE A 68 -2.97 4.33 4.45
C PHE A 68 -2.92 3.31 3.32
N ALA A 69 -2.19 2.22 3.52
CA ALA A 69 -2.14 1.12 2.57
C ALA A 69 -3.24 0.09 2.91
N PHE A 70 -3.89 -0.46 1.87
CA PHE A 70 -4.92 -1.49 2.04
C PHE A 70 -4.30 -2.83 2.42
N GLY A 71 -4.91 -3.53 3.40
CA GLY A 71 -4.40 -4.75 4.00
C GLY A 71 -3.51 -4.53 5.22
N TYR A 72 -3.43 -3.30 5.74
CA TYR A 72 -2.70 -2.92 6.94
C TYR A 72 -3.66 -2.59 8.10
N PRO A 73 -3.16 -2.47 9.35
CA PRO A 73 -4.03 -2.38 10.54
C PRO A 73 -5.10 -1.29 10.53
N ALA A 74 -4.88 -0.18 9.83
CA ALA A 74 -5.87 0.90 9.71
C ALA A 74 -6.93 0.63 8.63
N THR A 75 -6.61 -0.16 7.63
CA THR A 75 -7.47 -0.51 6.49
C THR A 75 -7.27 -1.98 6.11
N PRO A 76 -7.74 -2.92 6.96
CA PRO A 76 -7.32 -4.33 6.89
C PRO A 76 -7.86 -5.11 5.68
N ASP A 77 -8.84 -4.59 4.97
CA ASP A 77 -9.43 -5.27 3.81
C ASP A 77 -8.58 -5.11 2.55
N HIS A 78 -7.98 -6.21 2.11
CA HIS A 78 -7.22 -6.26 0.87
C HIS A 78 -8.07 -6.05 -0.39
N SER A 79 -9.38 -6.36 -0.35
CA SER A 79 -10.28 -6.26 -1.51
C SER A 79 -10.53 -4.82 -1.97
N LEU A 80 -10.29 -3.83 -1.08
CA LEU A 80 -10.38 -2.41 -1.43
C LEU A 80 -9.44 -1.99 -2.55
N LYS A 81 -8.35 -2.73 -2.78
CA LYS A 81 -7.47 -2.51 -3.92
C LYS A 81 -8.19 -2.66 -5.25
N LYS A 82 -9.20 -3.54 -5.33
CA LYS A 82 -9.99 -3.74 -6.55
C LYS A 82 -10.69 -2.45 -6.95
N ASP A 83 -11.33 -1.78 -6.00
CA ASP A 83 -12.05 -0.53 -6.25
C ASP A 83 -11.10 0.56 -6.79
N VAL A 84 -9.89 0.65 -6.22
CA VAL A 84 -8.85 1.60 -6.68
C VAL A 84 -8.33 1.23 -8.07
N PHE A 85 -8.11 -0.06 -8.33
CA PHE A 85 -7.63 -0.54 -9.64
C PHE A 85 -8.64 -0.25 -10.74
N GLU A 86 -9.94 -0.38 -10.46
CA GLU A 86 -11.02 -0.04 -11.39
C GLU A 86 -11.11 1.49 -11.62
N ILE A 87 -11.13 2.30 -10.55
CA ILE A 87 -11.25 3.76 -10.64
C ILE A 87 -10.09 4.38 -11.41
N LEU A 88 -8.86 3.89 -11.20
CA LEU A 88 -7.65 4.42 -11.82
C LEU A 88 -7.27 3.70 -13.11
N ASP A 89 -8.05 2.71 -13.55
CA ASP A 89 -7.73 1.87 -14.71
C ASP A 89 -6.27 1.38 -14.68
N VAL A 90 -5.87 0.85 -13.53
CA VAL A 90 -4.46 0.58 -13.20
C VAL A 90 -3.85 -0.42 -14.17
N GLU A 91 -4.59 -1.46 -14.56
CA GLU A 91 -4.08 -2.51 -15.44
C GLU A 91 -3.71 -1.94 -16.82
N ASN A 92 -4.55 -1.12 -17.41
CA ASN A 92 -4.29 -0.49 -18.70
C ASN A 92 -3.20 0.59 -18.62
N ASN A 93 -3.21 1.38 -17.52
CA ASN A 93 -2.29 2.50 -17.36
C ASN A 93 -0.88 2.08 -16.94
N THR A 94 -0.71 0.94 -16.26
CA THR A 94 0.58 0.58 -15.64
C THR A 94 1.01 -0.86 -15.92
N GLY A 95 0.11 -1.74 -16.37
CA GLY A 95 0.34 -3.16 -16.52
C GLY A 95 0.35 -3.95 -15.20
N MET A 96 0.15 -3.29 -14.05
CA MET A 96 0.02 -3.97 -12.76
C MET A 96 -1.34 -4.67 -12.68
N ARG A 97 -1.38 -5.83 -12.01
CA ARG A 97 -2.58 -6.65 -11.84
C ARG A 97 -2.79 -7.04 -10.39
N LEU A 98 -4.02 -7.43 -10.06
CA LEU A 98 -4.31 -8.07 -8.78
C LEU A 98 -4.40 -9.58 -8.96
N THR A 99 -3.81 -10.30 -8.01
CA THR A 99 -4.03 -11.75 -7.87
C THR A 99 -5.43 -12.03 -7.31
N GLU A 100 -5.86 -13.29 -7.30
CA GLU A 100 -7.13 -13.73 -6.69
C GLU A 100 -7.26 -13.34 -5.21
N ASN A 101 -6.14 -13.15 -4.52
CA ASN A 101 -6.08 -12.72 -3.12
C ASN A 101 -5.83 -11.21 -2.97
N PHE A 102 -6.05 -10.42 -4.01
CA PHE A 102 -5.84 -8.97 -4.04
C PHE A 102 -4.40 -8.53 -3.69
N MET A 103 -3.40 -9.39 -3.99
CA MET A 103 -2.00 -8.97 -3.96
C MET A 103 -1.63 -8.36 -5.31
N ILE A 104 -0.79 -7.33 -5.30
CA ILE A 104 -0.36 -6.66 -6.52
C ILE A 104 0.72 -7.50 -7.20
N ASP A 105 0.63 -7.66 -8.52
CA ASP A 105 1.69 -8.23 -9.35
C ASP A 105 2.14 -7.18 -10.38
N PRO A 106 3.42 -6.79 -10.42
CA PRO A 106 4.54 -7.26 -9.58
C PRO A 106 4.42 -6.85 -8.11
N GLY A 107 5.00 -7.65 -7.19
CA GLY A 107 4.85 -7.48 -5.74
C GLY A 107 5.50 -6.22 -5.17
N GLU A 108 6.48 -5.67 -5.87
CA GLU A 108 7.20 -4.45 -5.47
C GLU A 108 6.39 -3.20 -5.89
N ALA A 109 5.17 -3.09 -5.36
CA ALA A 109 4.24 -2.01 -5.63
C ALA A 109 3.39 -1.70 -4.40
N LEU A 110 2.89 -0.48 -4.29
CA LEU A 110 2.05 -0.02 -3.20
C LEU A 110 0.71 0.48 -3.74
N CYS A 111 -0.36 0.19 -3.01
CA CYS A 111 -1.68 0.72 -3.25
C CYS A 111 -2.29 1.18 -1.93
N GLY A 112 -2.83 2.39 -1.92
CA GLY A 112 -3.43 2.98 -0.73
C GLY A 112 -4.06 4.32 -1.03
N MET A 113 -4.39 5.05 0.03
CA MET A 113 -4.97 6.37 -0.06
C MET A 113 -4.17 7.39 0.74
N MET A 114 -4.23 8.65 0.32
CA MET A 114 -3.65 9.78 1.03
C MET A 114 -4.78 10.62 1.62
N ILE A 115 -4.67 10.94 2.91
CA ILE A 115 -5.61 11.78 3.65
C ILE A 115 -4.89 13.07 4.03
N GLY A 116 -5.39 14.22 3.56
CA GLY A 116 -4.77 15.54 3.73
C GLY A 116 -5.16 16.26 5.03
N ASP A 117 -5.85 15.61 5.95
CA ASP A 117 -6.22 16.18 7.23
C ASP A 117 -4.99 16.30 8.14
N PRO A 118 -4.68 17.50 8.70
CA PRO A 118 -3.54 17.67 9.60
C PRO A 118 -3.69 16.94 10.95
N GLU A 119 -4.92 16.64 11.36
CA GLU A 119 -5.24 15.94 12.62
C GLU A 119 -5.19 14.41 12.48
N VAL A 120 -5.09 13.89 11.26
CA VAL A 120 -5.10 12.45 11.01
C VAL A 120 -3.89 11.76 11.63
N LYS A 121 -4.13 10.67 12.36
CA LYS A 121 -3.10 9.82 12.95
C LYS A 121 -3.25 8.41 12.43
N TYR A 122 -2.13 7.70 12.32
CA TYR A 122 -2.19 6.28 12.04
C TYR A 122 -2.81 5.54 13.23
N PHE A 123 -3.68 4.59 12.96
CA PHE A 123 -4.39 3.81 13.98
C PHE A 123 -4.50 2.33 13.55
N SER A 124 -4.88 1.51 14.48
CA SER A 124 -5.30 0.13 14.20
C SER A 124 -6.78 -0.01 14.54
N VAL A 125 -7.55 -0.64 13.68
CA VAL A 125 -8.96 -0.97 13.97
C VAL A 125 -9.10 -1.98 15.09
N GLY A 126 -8.01 -2.70 15.42
CA GLY A 126 -8.01 -3.71 16.48
C GLY A 126 -8.88 -4.94 16.12
N LYS A 127 -9.40 -5.58 17.14
CA LYS A 127 -10.26 -6.77 16.96
C LYS A 127 -11.64 -6.35 16.46
N ILE A 128 -12.04 -6.91 15.33
CA ILE A 128 -13.36 -6.67 14.71
C ILE A 128 -14.34 -7.73 15.23
N GLY A 129 -15.49 -7.30 15.75
CA GLY A 129 -16.56 -8.17 16.23
C GLY A 129 -17.35 -8.80 15.07
N ASP A 130 -18.11 -9.86 15.38
CA ASP A 130 -18.90 -10.57 14.37
C ASP A 130 -20.02 -9.67 13.79
N ASP A 131 -20.64 -8.86 14.61
CA ASP A 131 -21.64 -7.85 14.22
C ASP A 131 -21.09 -6.81 13.23
N GLN A 132 -19.89 -6.32 13.50
CA GLN A 132 -19.19 -5.40 12.61
C GLN A 132 -18.80 -6.08 11.28
N MET A 133 -18.40 -7.35 11.36
CA MET A 133 -18.04 -8.14 10.19
C MET A 133 -19.25 -8.39 9.28
N GLU A 134 -20.42 -8.71 9.87
CA GLU A 134 -21.68 -8.86 9.14
C GLU A 134 -22.13 -7.55 8.48
N GLU A 135 -22.08 -6.43 9.21
CA GLU A 135 -22.41 -5.12 8.65
C GLU A 135 -21.49 -4.74 7.49
N TYR A 136 -20.20 -4.98 7.66
CA TYR A 136 -19.19 -4.69 6.63
C TYR A 136 -19.41 -5.56 5.38
N SER A 137 -19.65 -6.86 5.56
CA SER A 137 -19.98 -7.80 4.47
C SER A 137 -21.17 -7.32 3.66
N ARG A 138 -22.23 -6.90 4.33
CA ARG A 138 -23.42 -6.35 3.68
C ARG A 138 -23.11 -5.09 2.87
N LYS A 139 -22.30 -4.17 3.41
CA LYS A 139 -21.85 -2.95 2.71
C LYS A 139 -20.99 -3.25 1.50
N ARG A 140 -20.14 -4.28 1.59
CA ARG A 140 -19.26 -4.71 0.49
C ARG A 140 -19.97 -5.58 -0.55
N GLY A 141 -21.18 -6.09 -0.27
CA GLY A 141 -21.89 -7.05 -1.13
C GLY A 141 -21.13 -8.38 -1.26
N MET A 142 -20.41 -8.79 -0.22
CA MET A 142 -19.60 -10.02 -0.18
C MET A 142 -20.04 -10.91 0.98
N GLU A 143 -19.87 -12.23 0.84
CA GLU A 143 -20.16 -13.16 1.92
C GLU A 143 -19.23 -12.94 3.14
N THR A 144 -19.78 -13.08 4.35
CA THR A 144 -19.05 -12.83 5.61
C THR A 144 -17.81 -13.69 5.73
N ASP A 145 -17.87 -14.96 5.31
CA ASP A 145 -16.73 -15.87 5.36
C ASP A 145 -15.59 -15.46 4.41
N ILE A 146 -15.93 -14.84 3.29
CA ILE A 146 -14.92 -14.28 2.36
C ILE A 146 -14.26 -13.07 3.02
N ILE A 147 -15.05 -12.15 3.57
CA ILE A 147 -14.55 -10.96 4.26
C ILE A 147 -13.66 -11.34 5.44
N LYS A 148 -14.06 -12.31 6.27
CA LYS A 148 -13.23 -12.83 7.37
C LYS A 148 -11.87 -13.32 6.90
N LYS A 149 -11.80 -14.04 5.78
CA LYS A 149 -10.53 -14.49 5.19
C LYS A 149 -9.65 -13.35 4.67
N LEU A 150 -10.25 -12.28 4.16
CA LEU A 150 -9.53 -11.11 3.64
C LEU A 150 -8.97 -10.20 4.74
N ILE A 151 -9.67 -10.10 5.86
CA ILE A 151 -9.31 -9.25 7.00
C ILE A 151 -8.41 -9.99 8.01
N ASN A 152 -8.65 -11.27 8.29
CA ASN A 152 -7.91 -12.05 9.30
C ASN A 152 -6.50 -12.50 8.85
N ARG A 153 -5.98 -11.97 7.77
CA ARG A 153 -4.61 -12.24 7.28
C ARG A 153 -3.55 -11.27 7.84
N ILE A 154 -3.92 -10.45 8.82
CA ILE A 154 -3.02 -9.50 9.51
C ILE A 154 -2.55 -10.12 10.81
#